data_fb7e64f3275db8198b7c4e577d05eb5a
#
_entry.id   fb7e64f3275db8198b7c4e577d05eb5a
#
_cell.length_a   1.000
_cell.length_b   1.000
_cell.length_c   1.000
_cell.angle_alpha   90.00
_cell.angle_beta   90.00
_cell.angle_gamma   90.00
#
_symmetry.space_group_name_H-M   'P 1'
#
loop_
_entity.id
_entity.type
_entity.pdbx_description
1 polymer ?
#
loop_
_entity_poly.entity_id
_entity_poly.type
_entity_poly.pdbx_seq_one_letter_code
_entity_poly.pdbx_strand_id
1 'polypeptide(L)'
;RVGRRVRMAASADAREPGECEAIGIVGAHASQCALWCAGQIAAQLGGARVWWNSAAPVLIGNAGVDIHVSDRDSCPHCTRDAAHPTLHIGYSPSLSLLPAWCAQVCVTDDAPVSSQWWWTVTRADAQDSLPARLDWDPSSARGRGGGLSVRIGLGEEGPVNLDLVADGPHALVAGCTGSGKSEALLGWLAAIAHCYSPEQVRFILIDYKGGATFARLEALPHTQALLTDLDAGATTRALEGIASILQRREESLGALGFPDLAAWESAHEEDPVSVSAPPPRLIVAIDEFRVLAQAHPDSMEVLLRLAAQGRSLGLHLIAATQRPSGAVSAQMRANMDIRLCLRCVSASDSTDIIGDGRAASLPRIPGRA
;
A
#
# COMPACT_ATOMS: atom_id res chain seq x y z
N ARG A 1 18.45 -11.54 17.53
CA ARG A 1 18.93 -12.84 18.06
C ARG A 1 17.85 -13.85 17.71
N VAL A 2 18.06 -14.65 16.67
CA VAL A 2 17.18 -15.76 16.27
C VAL A 2 17.39 -16.90 17.26
N GLY A 3 16.34 -17.35 17.85
CA GLY A 3 16.02 -18.46 18.73
C GLY A 3 17.12 -19.43 19.23
N ARG A 4 16.75 -20.26 20.18
CA ARG A 4 17.58 -21.31 20.79
C ARG A 4 17.94 -22.36 19.74
N ARG A 5 19.24 -22.58 19.45
CA ARG A 5 19.69 -23.74 18.66
C ARG A 5 19.38 -25.02 19.42
N VAL A 6 18.54 -25.86 18.88
CA VAL A 6 18.36 -27.22 19.32
C VAL A 6 19.14 -28.12 18.35
N ARG A 7 20.26 -28.69 18.76
CA ARG A 7 20.90 -29.75 17.98
C ARG A 7 20.07 -31.03 18.16
N MET A 8 19.45 -31.48 17.08
CA MET A 8 19.05 -32.90 17.03
C MET A 8 20.31 -33.75 16.86
N ALA A 9 20.45 -34.78 17.70
CA ALA A 9 21.50 -35.74 17.54
C ALA A 9 21.30 -36.48 16.20
N ALA A 10 22.11 -36.15 15.22
CA ALA A 10 22.19 -36.94 14.00
C ALA A 10 22.71 -38.34 14.40
N SER A 11 22.03 -39.39 13.97
CA SER A 11 22.59 -40.76 14.00
C SER A 11 23.92 -40.73 13.27
N ALA A 12 24.97 -41.11 14.00
CA ALA A 12 26.33 -41.13 13.51
C ALA A 12 26.54 -42.31 12.55
N ASP A 13 26.05 -42.21 11.33
CA ASP A 13 26.44 -43.12 10.26
C ASP A 13 26.65 -42.36 8.96
N ALA A 14 27.95 -42.36 8.57
CA ALA A 14 28.49 -42.11 7.24
C ALA A 14 28.02 -40.89 6.46
N ARG A 15 28.67 -39.74 6.67
CA ARG A 15 28.64 -38.63 5.71
C ARG A 15 29.67 -38.83 4.61
N GLU A 16 29.22 -39.02 3.38
CA GLU A 16 30.07 -38.90 2.20
C GLU A 16 30.36 -37.40 1.90
N PRO A 17 31.53 -37.04 1.37
CA PRO A 17 31.86 -35.67 1.01
C PRO A 17 30.99 -35.23 -0.17
N GLY A 18 30.05 -34.28 0.08
CA GLY A 18 29.10 -33.74 -0.90
C GLY A 18 27.69 -33.56 -0.36
N GLU A 19 27.43 -33.80 0.92
CA GLU A 19 26.11 -33.59 1.53
C GLU A 19 25.75 -32.09 1.62
N CYS A 20 24.57 -31.74 1.12
CA CYS A 20 23.98 -30.42 1.23
C CYS A 20 23.83 -30.03 2.71
N GLU A 21 24.22 -28.82 3.06
CA GLU A 21 23.87 -28.27 4.36
C GLU A 21 22.36 -28.01 4.43
N ALA A 22 21.68 -28.60 5.40
CA ALA A 22 20.24 -28.50 5.54
C ALA A 22 19.89 -27.97 6.93
N ILE A 23 19.09 -26.86 6.96
CA ILE A 23 18.65 -26.21 8.18
C ILE A 23 17.11 -26.28 8.23
N GLY A 24 16.54 -26.67 9.36
CA GLY A 24 15.10 -26.65 9.61
C GLY A 24 14.71 -25.48 10.50
N ILE A 25 13.63 -24.78 10.17
CA ILE A 25 13.06 -23.69 10.97
C ILE A 25 11.64 -24.07 11.39
N VAL A 26 11.38 -24.01 12.69
CA VAL A 26 10.10 -24.42 13.30
C VAL A 26 9.50 -23.29 14.11
N GLY A 27 8.19 -23.07 13.99
CA GLY A 27 7.43 -22.09 14.77
C GLY A 27 6.27 -21.45 13.99
N ALA A 28 5.48 -20.64 14.66
CA ALA A 28 4.29 -20.00 14.08
C ALA A 28 4.61 -19.13 12.83
N HIS A 29 5.84 -18.59 12.76
CA HIS A 29 6.33 -17.77 11.65
C HIS A 29 7.45 -18.41 10.86
N ALA A 30 7.56 -19.75 10.87
CA ALA A 30 8.67 -20.49 10.29
C ALA A 30 8.92 -20.18 8.80
N SER A 31 7.86 -20.04 7.99
CA SER A 31 7.97 -19.68 6.57
C SER A 31 8.62 -18.31 6.36
N GLN A 32 8.21 -17.30 7.12
CA GLN A 32 8.77 -15.95 7.04
C GLN A 32 10.23 -15.93 7.52
N CYS A 33 10.54 -16.68 8.57
CA CYS A 33 11.90 -16.82 9.07
C CYS A 33 12.80 -17.55 8.08
N ALA A 34 12.30 -18.56 7.37
CA ALA A 34 13.05 -19.29 6.35
C ALA A 34 13.43 -18.39 5.17
N LEU A 35 12.49 -17.58 4.69
CA LEU A 35 12.74 -16.56 3.68
C LEU A 35 13.77 -15.53 4.15
N TRP A 36 13.62 -15.04 5.38
CA TRP A 36 14.57 -14.09 5.96
C TRP A 36 15.98 -14.67 6.06
N CYS A 37 16.11 -15.91 6.49
CA CYS A 37 17.41 -16.61 6.55
C CYS A 37 18.03 -16.78 5.16
N ALA A 38 17.25 -17.22 4.18
CA ALA A 38 17.71 -17.41 2.81
C ALA A 38 18.29 -16.12 2.23
N GLY A 39 17.61 -15.02 2.43
CA GLY A 39 18.08 -13.75 1.95
C GLY A 39 19.31 -13.23 2.70
N GLN A 40 19.41 -13.39 4.05
CA GLN A 40 20.63 -13.02 4.81
C GLN A 40 21.83 -13.80 4.31
N ILE A 41 21.67 -15.10 4.06
CA ILE A 41 22.73 -15.96 3.54
C ILE A 41 23.14 -15.50 2.14
N ALA A 42 22.16 -15.23 1.25
CA ALA A 42 22.44 -14.73 -0.08
C ALA A 42 23.21 -13.41 -0.06
N ALA A 43 22.83 -12.46 0.81
CA ALA A 43 23.52 -11.18 0.98
C ALA A 43 24.96 -11.35 1.48
N GLN A 44 25.20 -12.25 2.44
CA GLN A 44 26.54 -12.53 2.97
C GLN A 44 27.46 -13.21 1.96
N LEU A 45 26.88 -14.01 1.06
CA LEU A 45 27.63 -14.73 0.01
C LEU A 45 27.83 -13.91 -1.28
N GLY A 46 27.35 -12.66 -1.31
CA GLY A 46 27.44 -11.80 -2.51
C GLY A 46 26.46 -12.17 -3.62
N GLY A 47 25.54 -13.08 -3.36
CA GLY A 47 24.46 -13.46 -4.26
C GLY A 47 24.11 -14.95 -4.22
N ALA A 48 22.87 -15.27 -4.58
CA ALA A 48 22.35 -16.63 -4.67
C ALA A 48 21.14 -16.74 -5.63
N ARG A 49 20.86 -17.95 -6.12
CA ARG A 49 19.54 -18.30 -6.66
C ARG A 49 18.69 -18.91 -5.56
N VAL A 50 17.56 -18.31 -5.24
CA VAL A 50 16.67 -18.78 -4.17
C VAL A 50 15.42 -19.41 -4.77
N TRP A 51 15.19 -20.67 -4.43
CA TRP A 51 14.03 -21.45 -4.85
C TRP A 51 13.03 -21.56 -3.69
N TRP A 52 11.80 -21.21 -3.94
CA TRP A 52 10.72 -21.33 -2.96
C TRP A 52 9.69 -22.36 -3.41
N ASN A 53 9.58 -23.47 -2.66
CA ASN A 53 8.63 -24.55 -2.96
C ASN A 53 8.62 -24.99 -4.44
N SER A 54 9.79 -25.09 -5.05
CA SER A 54 9.95 -25.47 -6.46
C SER A 54 9.40 -24.50 -7.49
N ALA A 55 9.10 -23.25 -7.10
CA ALA A 55 8.83 -22.18 -8.06
C ALA A 55 10.10 -21.81 -8.85
N ALA A 56 9.97 -20.92 -9.84
CA ALA A 56 11.14 -20.37 -10.52
C ALA A 56 12.07 -19.67 -9.53
N PRO A 57 13.42 -19.78 -9.70
CA PRO A 57 14.34 -19.16 -8.77
C PRO A 57 14.30 -17.64 -8.84
N VAL A 58 14.45 -17.00 -7.68
CA VAL A 58 14.72 -15.57 -7.58
C VAL A 58 16.23 -15.39 -7.51
N LEU A 59 16.78 -14.60 -8.41
CA LEU A 59 18.20 -14.29 -8.45
C LEU A 59 18.49 -13.12 -7.50
N ILE A 60 19.46 -13.30 -6.62
CA ILE A 60 19.96 -12.29 -5.70
C ILE A 60 21.44 -12.12 -5.98
N GLY A 61 21.86 -10.97 -6.50
CA GLY A 61 23.27 -10.71 -6.83
C GLY A 61 23.87 -11.71 -7.83
N ASN A 62 25.16 -11.99 -7.69
CA ASN A 62 25.84 -13.01 -8.51
C ASN A 62 25.46 -14.42 -8.07
N ALA A 63 24.97 -15.26 -8.99
CA ALA A 63 24.51 -16.61 -8.72
C ALA A 63 25.66 -17.57 -8.42
N GLY A 64 26.27 -17.44 -7.25
CA GLY A 64 27.35 -18.35 -6.79
C GLY A 64 26.87 -19.54 -5.96
N VAL A 65 25.62 -19.50 -5.44
CA VAL A 65 25.04 -20.51 -4.54
C VAL A 65 23.57 -20.72 -4.86
N ASP A 66 23.09 -21.94 -4.71
CA ASP A 66 21.68 -22.29 -4.80
C ASP A 66 21.07 -22.46 -3.40
N ILE A 67 20.00 -21.76 -3.08
CA ILE A 67 19.27 -21.87 -1.82
C ILE A 67 17.85 -22.37 -2.10
N HIS A 68 17.54 -23.57 -1.62
CA HIS A 68 16.22 -24.17 -1.73
C HIS A 68 15.46 -24.06 -0.42
N VAL A 69 14.31 -23.38 -0.43
CA VAL A 69 13.41 -23.22 0.72
C VAL A 69 12.15 -24.01 0.48
N SER A 70 11.83 -25.00 1.35
CA SER A 70 10.69 -25.90 1.16
C SER A 70 10.10 -26.41 2.47
N ASP A 71 8.78 -26.64 2.46
CA ASP A 71 8.02 -27.32 3.51
C ASP A 71 7.72 -28.79 3.17
N ARG A 72 8.23 -29.32 2.04
CA ARG A 72 7.94 -30.66 1.53
C ARG A 72 8.94 -31.69 2.01
N ASP A 73 8.47 -32.92 2.25
CA ASP A 73 9.32 -34.07 2.67
C ASP A 73 10.31 -34.51 1.61
N SER A 74 10.05 -34.29 0.33
CA SER A 74 10.98 -34.55 -0.74
C SER A 74 11.92 -33.37 -0.95
N CYS A 75 13.20 -33.52 -0.74
CA CYS A 75 14.21 -32.55 -1.12
C CYS A 75 14.11 -32.27 -2.63
N PRO A 76 13.75 -31.03 -3.06
CA PRO A 76 13.29 -30.83 -4.42
C PRO A 76 14.34 -31.05 -5.51
N HIS A 77 15.64 -31.00 -5.26
CA HIS A 77 16.69 -31.14 -6.28
C HIS A 77 18.08 -31.47 -5.70
N CYS A 78 18.19 -32.55 -4.94
CA CYS A 78 19.52 -33.14 -4.73
C CYS A 78 19.99 -33.87 -6.01
N THR A 79 20.21 -33.14 -7.10
CA THR A 79 20.88 -33.68 -8.28
C THR A 79 22.40 -33.55 -8.08
N ARG A 80 23.13 -34.67 -8.22
CA ARG A 80 24.59 -34.74 -8.09
C ARG A 80 25.38 -33.86 -9.09
N ASP A 81 24.72 -33.13 -9.94
CA ASP A 81 25.29 -32.28 -11.01
C ASP A 81 25.11 -30.78 -10.78
N ALA A 82 24.95 -30.31 -9.56
CA ALA A 82 24.80 -28.86 -9.32
C ALA A 82 26.17 -28.18 -9.55
N ALA A 83 26.19 -27.28 -10.54
CA ALA A 83 27.36 -26.44 -10.85
C ALA A 83 27.74 -25.48 -9.70
N HIS A 84 26.87 -25.36 -8.70
CA HIS A 84 27.00 -24.47 -7.54
C HIS A 84 26.73 -25.19 -6.22
N PRO A 85 27.36 -24.76 -5.10
CA PRO A 85 27.02 -25.25 -3.77
C PRO A 85 25.54 -25.01 -3.47
N THR A 86 24.89 -25.99 -2.85
CA THR A 86 23.44 -25.92 -2.58
C THR A 86 23.18 -25.96 -1.08
N LEU A 87 22.38 -25.03 -0.58
CA LEU A 87 21.87 -24.98 0.79
C LEU A 87 20.37 -25.26 0.80
N HIS A 88 19.92 -26.09 1.72
CA HIS A 88 18.49 -26.39 1.90
C HIS A 88 17.98 -25.80 3.21
N ILE A 89 16.84 -25.10 3.15
CA ILE A 89 16.11 -24.54 4.30
C ILE A 89 14.72 -25.16 4.33
N GLY A 90 14.47 -26.02 5.31
CA GLY A 90 13.15 -26.56 5.60
C GLY A 90 12.40 -25.67 6.58
N TYR A 91 11.06 -25.61 6.48
CA TYR A 91 10.26 -24.91 7.46
C TYR A 91 8.93 -25.63 7.77
N SER A 92 8.46 -25.47 9.00
CA SER A 92 7.19 -26.06 9.43
C SER A 92 6.63 -25.33 10.67
N PRO A 93 5.31 -25.28 10.87
CA PRO A 93 4.72 -24.77 12.09
C PRO A 93 5.02 -25.62 13.33
N SER A 94 5.35 -26.91 13.16
CA SER A 94 5.66 -27.81 14.26
C SER A 94 6.83 -28.75 13.94
N LEU A 95 7.53 -29.19 14.97
CA LEU A 95 8.68 -30.08 14.83
C LEU A 95 8.32 -31.42 14.18
N SER A 96 7.13 -31.93 14.45
CA SER A 96 6.64 -33.22 13.93
C SER A 96 6.33 -33.18 12.42
N LEU A 97 6.17 -32.01 11.85
CA LEU A 97 5.90 -31.80 10.42
C LEU A 97 7.12 -31.25 9.67
N LEU A 98 8.25 -31.09 10.36
CA LEU A 98 9.48 -30.63 9.71
C LEU A 98 10.04 -31.72 8.78
N PRO A 99 10.45 -31.37 7.56
CA PRO A 99 11.04 -32.31 6.63
C PRO A 99 12.23 -33.12 7.25
N ALA A 100 12.24 -34.43 7.05
CA ALA A 100 13.20 -35.33 7.67
C ALA A 100 14.67 -35.09 7.24
N TRP A 101 14.89 -34.42 6.12
CA TRP A 101 16.22 -34.06 5.61
C TRP A 101 16.86 -32.86 6.34
N CYS A 102 16.18 -32.21 7.27
CA CYS A 102 16.75 -31.11 8.05
C CYS A 102 17.73 -31.62 9.10
N ALA A 103 19.01 -31.35 8.91
CA ALA A 103 20.08 -31.79 9.82
C ALA A 103 20.24 -30.92 11.08
N GLN A 104 19.91 -29.66 10.99
CA GLN A 104 19.93 -28.70 12.09
C GLN A 104 18.56 -28.03 12.22
N VAL A 105 18.08 -27.82 13.45
CA VAL A 105 16.76 -27.22 13.69
C VAL A 105 16.91 -25.96 14.53
N CYS A 106 16.25 -24.92 14.08
CA CYS A 106 16.08 -23.66 14.82
C CYS A 106 14.60 -23.48 15.16
N VAL A 107 14.28 -23.35 16.43
CA VAL A 107 12.92 -23.06 16.89
C VAL A 107 12.80 -21.56 17.12
N THR A 108 11.77 -20.92 16.56
CA THR A 108 11.50 -19.50 16.71
C THR A 108 10.02 -19.25 16.88
N ASP A 109 9.67 -18.51 17.95
CA ASP A 109 8.32 -18.03 18.20
C ASP A 109 8.14 -16.57 17.76
N ASP A 110 9.25 -15.89 17.40
CA ASP A 110 9.26 -14.50 16.99
C ASP A 110 9.01 -14.35 15.49
N ALA A 111 8.15 -13.39 15.13
CA ALA A 111 8.06 -12.95 13.75
C ALA A 111 9.35 -12.21 13.35
N PRO A 112 9.88 -12.43 12.12
CA PRO A 112 11.01 -11.65 11.64
C PRO A 112 10.62 -10.17 11.54
N VAL A 113 11.57 -9.28 11.84
CA VAL A 113 11.38 -7.83 12.05
C VAL A 113 10.78 -7.07 10.86
N SER A 114 10.68 -7.61 9.69
CA SER A 114 9.75 -7.23 8.60
C SER A 114 9.97 -8.07 7.33
N SER A 115 8.89 -8.31 6.59
CA SER A 115 8.94 -8.81 5.22
C SER A 115 9.54 -7.79 4.22
N GLN A 116 9.67 -6.53 4.61
CA GLN A 116 10.33 -5.45 3.86
C GLN A 116 11.78 -5.78 3.51
N TRP A 117 12.45 -6.52 4.38
CA TRP A 117 13.83 -6.90 4.20
C TRP A 117 14.07 -7.78 2.95
N TRP A 118 13.18 -8.71 2.63
CA TRP A 118 13.27 -9.56 1.44
C TRP A 118 13.37 -8.72 0.16
N TRP A 119 12.57 -7.68 0.08
CA TRP A 119 12.56 -6.76 -1.05
C TRP A 119 13.86 -5.95 -1.18
N THR A 120 14.49 -5.59 -0.07
CA THR A 120 15.75 -4.84 -0.07
C THR A 120 16.91 -5.69 -0.57
N VAL A 121 16.96 -6.98 -0.23
CA VAL A 121 18.05 -7.88 -0.63
C VAL A 121 17.90 -8.36 -2.08
N THR A 122 16.69 -8.62 -2.54
CA THR A 122 16.44 -8.97 -3.95
C THR A 122 16.73 -7.83 -4.92
N ARG A 123 16.99 -6.63 -4.37
CA ARG A 123 17.18 -5.40 -5.13
C ARG A 123 18.62 -4.98 -5.40
N ALA A 124 19.58 -5.57 -4.74
CA ALA A 124 20.98 -5.16 -4.92
C ALA A 124 21.45 -5.19 -6.40
N ASP A 125 20.72 -5.91 -7.28
CA ASP A 125 21.00 -5.96 -8.72
C ASP A 125 19.81 -5.58 -9.63
N ALA A 126 18.67 -5.20 -9.05
CA ALA A 126 17.48 -4.88 -9.84
C ALA A 126 17.30 -3.35 -9.92
N GLN A 127 18.21 -2.67 -10.61
CA GLN A 127 18.05 -1.23 -10.91
C GLN A 127 16.78 -0.89 -11.73
N ASP A 128 15.94 -1.89 -12.09
CA ASP A 128 14.74 -1.68 -12.92
C ASP A 128 13.56 -2.64 -12.66
N SER A 129 13.38 -3.20 -11.48
CA SER A 129 12.47 -4.34 -11.31
C SER A 129 11.10 -4.09 -10.69
N LEU A 130 10.59 -2.88 -10.70
CA LEU A 130 9.14 -2.74 -10.53
C LEU A 130 8.45 -3.25 -11.81
N PRO A 131 7.42 -4.13 -11.71
CA PRO A 131 6.78 -4.71 -12.88
C PRO A 131 6.22 -3.60 -13.77
N ALA A 132 6.30 -3.78 -15.10
CA ALA A 132 5.71 -2.82 -16.05
C ALA A 132 4.19 -2.75 -15.91
N ARG A 133 3.59 -3.81 -15.38
CA ARG A 133 2.16 -3.92 -15.08
C ARG A 133 1.97 -4.60 -13.74
N LEU A 134 1.12 -4.02 -12.91
CA LEU A 134 0.64 -4.61 -11.66
C LEU A 134 -0.86 -4.84 -11.79
N ASP A 135 -1.28 -6.10 -11.75
CA ASP A 135 -2.70 -6.42 -11.69
C ASP A 135 -3.21 -6.20 -10.26
N TRP A 136 -4.39 -5.60 -10.15
CA TRP A 136 -5.01 -5.37 -8.87
C TRP A 136 -5.51 -6.69 -8.26
N ASP A 137 -5.10 -6.97 -7.03
CA ASP A 137 -5.53 -8.12 -6.26
C ASP A 137 -6.46 -7.68 -5.12
N PRO A 138 -7.77 -7.98 -5.21
CA PRO A 138 -8.73 -7.62 -4.17
C PRO A 138 -8.39 -8.20 -2.80
N SER A 139 -7.81 -9.40 -2.74
CA SER A 139 -7.48 -10.07 -1.47
C SER A 139 -6.39 -9.35 -0.68
N SER A 140 -5.56 -8.56 -1.37
CA SER A 140 -4.48 -7.76 -0.79
C SER A 140 -4.78 -6.26 -0.73
N ALA A 141 -6.01 -5.85 -1.07
CA ALA A 141 -6.38 -4.44 -1.17
C ALA A 141 -6.42 -3.74 0.19
N ARG A 142 -6.81 -4.47 1.27
CA ARG A 142 -6.91 -3.88 2.61
C ARG A 142 -5.52 -3.64 3.20
N GLY A 143 -5.25 -2.38 3.56
CA GLY A 143 -4.04 -2.01 4.28
C GLY A 143 -4.08 -2.51 5.74
N ARG A 144 -2.93 -2.43 6.41
CA ARG A 144 -2.82 -2.71 7.84
C ARG A 144 -3.05 -1.41 8.60
N GLY A 145 -4.00 -1.39 9.52
CA GLY A 145 -4.30 -0.23 10.37
C GLY A 145 -5.79 0.01 10.54
N GLY A 146 -6.13 0.90 11.47
CA GLY A 146 -7.47 1.48 11.59
C GLY A 146 -7.62 2.61 10.55
N GLY A 147 -8.82 3.07 10.28
CA GLY A 147 -9.06 4.15 9.35
C GLY A 147 -9.32 3.69 7.92
N LEU A 148 -8.92 4.48 6.92
CA LEU A 148 -9.13 4.21 5.50
C LEU A 148 -7.85 3.75 4.80
N SER A 149 -7.23 2.68 5.31
CA SER A 149 -5.98 2.13 4.80
C SER A 149 -6.21 1.15 3.65
N VAL A 150 -5.64 1.43 2.49
CA VAL A 150 -5.69 0.54 1.31
C VAL A 150 -4.35 0.46 0.61
N ARG A 151 -4.12 -0.67 -0.06
CA ARG A 151 -2.95 -0.85 -0.92
C ARG A 151 -3.19 -0.16 -2.26
N ILE A 152 -2.31 0.78 -2.62
CA ILE A 152 -2.40 1.53 -3.88
C ILE A 152 -1.39 1.09 -4.93
N GLY A 153 -0.39 0.29 -4.55
CA GLY A 153 0.65 -0.11 -5.49
C GLY A 153 1.74 -0.96 -4.88
N LEU A 154 2.82 -1.08 -5.61
CA LEU A 154 4.06 -1.74 -5.22
C LEU A 154 5.21 -0.75 -5.37
N GLY A 155 5.87 -0.48 -4.27
CA GLY A 155 7.08 0.36 -4.22
C GLY A 155 8.34 -0.49 -4.15
N GLU A 156 9.41 0.20 -4.05
CA GLU A 156 10.72 -0.42 -3.91
C GLU A 156 10.87 -1.22 -2.62
N GLU A 157 10.25 -0.86 -1.56
CA GLU A 157 10.29 -1.56 -0.28
C GLU A 157 9.12 -2.57 -0.10
N GLY A 158 8.31 -2.78 -1.12
CA GLY A 158 7.16 -3.67 -1.09
C GLY A 158 5.82 -2.96 -1.34
N PRO A 159 4.71 -3.54 -0.86
CA PRO A 159 3.39 -2.96 -1.03
C PRO A 159 3.28 -1.56 -0.43
N VAL A 160 2.79 -0.61 -1.23
CA VAL A 160 2.52 0.76 -0.79
C VAL A 160 1.07 0.83 -0.33
N ASN A 161 0.90 1.09 0.96
CA ASN A 161 -0.40 1.34 1.56
C ASN A 161 -0.52 2.83 1.86
N LEU A 162 -1.72 3.38 1.67
CA LEU A 162 -2.07 4.73 2.10
C LEU A 162 -3.31 4.67 3.00
N ASP A 163 -3.27 5.41 4.08
CA ASP A 163 -4.38 5.59 5.00
C ASP A 163 -4.77 7.07 5.05
N LEU A 164 -5.97 7.40 4.53
CA LEU A 164 -6.47 8.77 4.53
C LEU A 164 -6.70 9.34 5.93
N VAL A 165 -6.73 8.51 6.96
CA VAL A 165 -6.92 8.95 8.35
C VAL A 165 -5.57 9.16 9.04
N ALA A 166 -4.67 8.17 8.94
CA ALA A 166 -3.39 8.17 9.63
C ALA A 166 -2.31 8.99 8.91
N ASP A 167 -2.19 8.83 7.57
CA ASP A 167 -1.14 9.50 6.78
C ASP A 167 -1.49 10.95 6.45
N GLY A 168 -2.73 11.35 6.62
CA GLY A 168 -3.18 12.72 6.40
C GLY A 168 -4.66 12.77 6.08
N PRO A 169 -5.38 13.85 6.36
CA PRO A 169 -6.77 13.87 5.97
C PRO A 169 -6.95 14.10 4.47
N HIS A 170 -5.99 14.70 3.77
CA HIS A 170 -6.13 15.13 2.39
C HIS A 170 -4.93 14.74 1.53
N ALA A 171 -5.21 14.54 0.24
CA ALA A 171 -4.24 14.10 -0.73
C ALA A 171 -4.17 14.98 -1.97
N LEU A 172 -2.95 15.21 -2.47
CA LEU A 172 -2.67 15.87 -3.73
C LEU A 172 -2.07 14.85 -4.70
N VAL A 173 -2.71 14.70 -5.87
CA VAL A 173 -2.27 13.76 -6.90
C VAL A 173 -1.89 14.54 -8.16
N ALA A 174 -0.66 14.41 -8.63
CA ALA A 174 -0.23 15.07 -9.85
C ALA A 174 0.36 14.10 -10.87
N GLY A 175 0.32 14.50 -12.14
CA GLY A 175 0.93 13.74 -13.23
C GLY A 175 0.48 14.24 -14.58
N CYS A 176 1.38 14.26 -15.56
CA CYS A 176 1.06 14.72 -16.91
C CYS A 176 0.07 13.78 -17.63
N THR A 177 -0.46 14.23 -18.75
CA THR A 177 -1.33 13.41 -19.62
C THR A 177 -0.60 12.10 -19.99
N GLY A 178 -1.28 10.96 -19.83
CA GLY A 178 -0.73 9.64 -20.11
C GLY A 178 0.19 9.09 -19.00
N SER A 179 0.35 9.77 -17.87
CA SER A 179 1.11 9.25 -16.72
C SER A 179 0.37 8.16 -15.91
N GLY A 180 -0.93 7.96 -16.15
CA GLY A 180 -1.75 7.04 -15.38
C GLY A 180 -2.47 7.69 -14.18
N LYS A 181 -2.45 9.02 -14.04
CA LYS A 181 -3.06 9.75 -12.93
C LYS A 181 -4.52 9.37 -12.67
N SER A 182 -5.36 9.40 -13.70
CA SER A 182 -6.79 9.07 -13.56
C SER A 182 -7.01 7.60 -13.20
N GLU A 183 -6.21 6.67 -13.74
CA GLU A 183 -6.28 5.25 -13.37
C GLU A 183 -5.79 5.01 -11.93
N ALA A 184 -4.76 5.72 -11.48
CA ALA A 184 -4.31 5.64 -10.09
C ALA A 184 -5.39 6.15 -9.12
N LEU A 185 -6.07 7.25 -9.46
CA LEU A 185 -7.16 7.80 -8.68
C LEU A 185 -8.36 6.85 -8.63
N LEU A 186 -8.76 6.29 -9.78
CA LEU A 186 -9.81 5.27 -9.87
C LEU A 186 -9.45 4.02 -9.06
N GLY A 187 -8.24 3.51 -9.20
CA GLY A 187 -7.76 2.33 -8.49
C GLY A 187 -7.78 2.55 -6.97
N TRP A 188 -7.40 3.74 -6.51
CA TRP A 188 -7.43 4.08 -5.09
C TRP A 188 -8.86 4.12 -4.54
N LEU A 189 -9.78 4.83 -5.21
CA LEU A 189 -11.19 4.89 -4.80
C LEU A 189 -11.88 3.52 -4.88
N ALA A 190 -11.58 2.73 -5.91
CA ALA A 190 -12.07 1.36 -6.03
C ALA A 190 -11.57 0.44 -4.91
N ALA A 191 -10.30 0.57 -4.51
CA ALA A 191 -9.73 -0.17 -3.39
C ALA A 191 -10.42 0.20 -2.07
N ILE A 192 -10.70 1.49 -1.84
CA ILE A 192 -11.47 1.95 -0.68
C ILE A 192 -12.88 1.36 -0.70
N ALA A 193 -13.60 1.46 -1.83
CA ALA A 193 -14.95 0.92 -1.95
C ALA A 193 -15.01 -0.61 -1.81
N HIS A 194 -13.94 -1.32 -2.15
CA HIS A 194 -13.85 -2.75 -1.94
C HIS A 194 -13.65 -3.14 -0.46
N CYS A 195 -12.86 -2.34 0.26
CA CYS A 195 -12.45 -2.66 1.63
C CYS A 195 -13.41 -2.15 2.71
N TYR A 196 -14.16 -1.11 2.41
CA TYR A 196 -15.04 -0.42 3.36
C TYR A 196 -16.46 -0.34 2.82
N SER A 197 -17.46 -0.51 3.68
CA SER A 197 -18.86 -0.48 3.28
C SER A 197 -19.36 0.97 3.03
N PRO A 198 -20.50 1.13 2.34
CA PRO A 198 -21.10 2.45 2.16
C PRO A 198 -21.53 3.15 3.45
N GLU A 199 -21.68 2.40 4.55
CA GLU A 199 -21.94 2.92 5.89
C GLU A 199 -20.68 3.47 6.55
N GLN A 200 -19.49 3.07 6.05
CA GLN A 200 -18.20 3.53 6.57
C GLN A 200 -17.63 4.68 5.73
N VAL A 201 -17.85 4.67 4.40
CA VAL A 201 -17.31 5.69 3.51
C VAL A 201 -18.25 6.03 2.36
N ARG A 202 -18.35 7.31 2.03
CA ARG A 202 -19.14 7.86 0.90
C ARG A 202 -18.26 8.74 0.04
N PHE A 203 -18.60 8.83 -1.27
CA PHE A 203 -17.88 9.60 -2.25
C PHE A 203 -18.73 10.74 -2.80
N ILE A 204 -18.11 11.91 -2.96
CA ILE A 204 -18.55 12.99 -3.87
C ILE A 204 -17.45 13.13 -4.91
N LEU A 205 -17.79 12.87 -6.16
CA LEU A 205 -16.84 12.82 -7.27
C LEU A 205 -17.06 14.05 -8.17
N ILE A 206 -15.99 14.77 -8.49
CA ILE A 206 -16.03 15.99 -9.28
C ILE A 206 -15.07 15.85 -10.46
N ASP A 207 -15.60 15.81 -11.69
CA ASP A 207 -14.83 15.64 -12.92
C ASP A 207 -15.08 16.79 -13.89
N TYR A 208 -14.09 17.67 -14.00
CA TYR A 208 -14.13 18.81 -14.92
C TYR A 208 -13.64 18.50 -16.34
N LYS A 209 -13.56 17.22 -16.70
CA LYS A 209 -13.19 16.75 -18.06
C LYS A 209 -14.28 15.97 -18.75
N GLY A 210 -15.54 16.32 -18.53
CA GLY A 210 -16.67 15.66 -19.18
C GLY A 210 -17.06 14.31 -18.55
N GLY A 211 -16.74 14.07 -17.29
CA GLY A 211 -17.23 12.91 -16.53
C GLY A 211 -16.55 11.56 -16.82
N ALA A 212 -15.60 11.51 -17.74
CA ALA A 212 -15.03 10.27 -18.21
C ALA A 212 -14.22 9.52 -17.16
N THR A 213 -13.60 10.23 -16.20
CA THR A 213 -12.73 9.63 -15.19
C THR A 213 -13.55 8.83 -14.18
N PHE A 214 -14.61 9.42 -13.60
CA PHE A 214 -15.35 8.78 -12.51
C PHE A 214 -16.62 8.03 -12.94
N ALA A 215 -16.97 7.99 -14.23
CA ALA A 215 -18.17 7.30 -14.70
C ALA A 215 -18.28 5.84 -14.24
N ARG A 216 -17.13 5.14 -14.12
CA ARG A 216 -17.09 3.75 -13.66
C ARG A 216 -17.45 3.58 -12.18
N LEU A 217 -17.36 4.65 -11.39
CA LEU A 217 -17.66 4.63 -9.95
C LEU A 217 -19.08 5.14 -9.66
N GLU A 218 -19.80 5.69 -10.64
CA GLU A 218 -21.13 6.27 -10.46
C GLU A 218 -22.14 5.28 -9.90
N ALA A 219 -22.12 4.03 -10.40
CA ALA A 219 -23.04 2.99 -9.98
C ALA A 219 -22.71 2.37 -8.61
N LEU A 220 -21.59 2.74 -7.97
CA LEU A 220 -21.23 2.22 -6.67
C LEU A 220 -22.17 2.77 -5.58
N PRO A 221 -22.61 1.94 -4.61
CA PRO A 221 -23.44 2.40 -3.51
C PRO A 221 -22.75 3.44 -2.61
N HIS A 222 -21.44 3.60 -2.73
CA HIS A 222 -20.63 4.61 -2.04
C HIS A 222 -20.78 5.99 -2.64
N THR A 223 -21.14 6.10 -3.93
CA THR A 223 -21.19 7.38 -4.64
C THR A 223 -22.50 8.11 -4.35
N GLN A 224 -22.40 9.22 -3.62
CA GLN A 224 -23.53 10.10 -3.30
C GLN A 224 -23.83 11.09 -4.44
N ALA A 225 -22.78 11.58 -5.10
CA ALA A 225 -22.89 12.50 -6.21
C ALA A 225 -21.72 12.38 -7.16
N LEU A 226 -21.99 12.49 -8.46
CA LEU A 226 -21.04 12.70 -9.53
C LEU A 226 -21.36 14.02 -10.23
N LEU A 227 -20.43 14.96 -10.17
CA LEU A 227 -20.54 16.28 -10.82
C LEU A 227 -19.65 16.26 -12.05
N THR A 228 -20.25 16.30 -13.23
CA THR A 228 -19.53 16.07 -14.49
C THR A 228 -19.42 17.29 -15.38
N ASP A 229 -20.18 18.36 -15.10
CA ASP A 229 -20.17 19.51 -15.96
C ASP A 229 -20.06 20.82 -15.16
N LEU A 230 -19.55 21.80 -15.85
CA LEU A 230 -19.16 23.14 -15.39
C LEU A 230 -20.33 24.04 -15.00
N ASP A 231 -21.45 23.47 -14.55
CA ASP A 231 -22.53 24.28 -13.96
C ASP A 231 -22.07 24.82 -12.60
N ALA A 232 -21.74 26.09 -12.57
CA ALA A 232 -21.37 26.79 -11.34
C ALA A 232 -22.42 26.61 -10.23
N GLY A 233 -23.69 26.51 -10.60
CA GLY A 233 -24.80 26.27 -9.68
C GLY A 233 -24.75 24.88 -9.05
N ALA A 234 -24.35 23.83 -9.79
CA ALA A 234 -24.23 22.48 -9.26
C ALA A 234 -23.05 22.37 -8.28
N THR A 235 -21.93 23.01 -8.61
CA THR A 235 -20.75 23.05 -7.72
C THR A 235 -21.06 23.76 -6.41
N THR A 236 -21.71 24.92 -6.49
CA THR A 236 -22.11 25.68 -5.29
C THR A 236 -23.06 24.87 -4.40
N ARG A 237 -24.10 24.28 -4.98
CA ARG A 237 -25.01 23.39 -4.23
C ARG A 237 -24.33 22.20 -3.58
N ALA A 238 -23.34 21.59 -4.26
CA ALA A 238 -22.57 20.50 -3.69
C ALA A 238 -21.73 20.95 -2.48
N LEU A 239 -21.08 22.12 -2.56
CA LEU A 239 -20.32 22.68 -1.46
C LEU A 239 -21.20 23.07 -0.27
N GLU A 240 -22.38 23.67 -0.52
CA GLU A 240 -23.38 23.93 0.51
C GLU A 240 -23.88 22.64 1.16
N GLY A 241 -24.06 21.56 0.37
CA GLY A 241 -24.39 20.24 0.85
C GLY A 241 -23.29 19.67 1.76
N ILE A 242 -22.04 19.77 1.37
CA ILE A 242 -20.89 19.34 2.20
C ILE A 242 -20.85 20.15 3.50
N ALA A 243 -20.96 21.47 3.44
CA ALA A 243 -20.99 22.33 4.62
C ALA A 243 -22.11 21.94 5.59
N SER A 244 -23.31 21.67 5.07
CA SER A 244 -24.45 21.21 5.86
C SER A 244 -24.25 19.83 6.50
N ILE A 245 -23.55 18.91 5.81
CA ILE A 245 -23.15 17.60 6.36
C ILE A 245 -22.19 17.81 7.53
N LEU A 246 -21.15 18.62 7.35
CA LEU A 246 -20.16 18.87 8.39
C LEU A 246 -20.76 19.54 9.62
N GLN A 247 -21.63 20.52 9.42
CA GLN A 247 -22.35 21.18 10.53
C GLN A 247 -23.15 20.18 11.35
N ARG A 248 -23.93 19.30 10.69
CA ARG A 248 -24.70 18.26 11.41
C ARG A 248 -23.80 17.28 12.17
N ARG A 249 -22.60 16.93 11.63
CA ARG A 249 -21.64 16.09 12.33
C ARG A 249 -21.08 16.77 13.57
N GLU A 250 -20.73 18.05 13.46
CA GLU A 250 -20.26 18.86 14.59
C GLU A 250 -21.28 18.92 15.72
N GLU A 251 -22.57 19.20 15.37
CA GLU A 251 -23.68 19.19 16.31
C GLU A 251 -23.86 17.81 16.98
N SER A 252 -23.74 16.72 16.21
CA SER A 252 -23.88 15.35 16.73
C SER A 252 -22.72 14.98 17.65
N LEU A 253 -21.47 15.31 17.29
CA LEU A 253 -20.29 15.09 18.14
C LEU A 253 -20.43 15.87 19.47
N GLY A 254 -20.84 17.14 19.40
CA GLY A 254 -21.09 17.96 20.59
C GLY A 254 -22.18 17.38 21.49
N ALA A 255 -23.28 16.92 20.91
CA ALA A 255 -24.40 16.31 21.67
C ALA A 255 -24.01 14.98 22.33
N LEU A 256 -23.15 14.18 21.70
CA LEU A 256 -22.70 12.88 22.19
C LEU A 256 -21.42 12.98 23.04
N GLY A 257 -20.75 14.15 23.07
CA GLY A 257 -19.54 14.36 23.86
C GLY A 257 -18.27 13.77 23.26
N PHE A 258 -18.25 13.47 21.96
CA PHE A 258 -17.05 12.99 21.27
C PHE A 258 -16.20 14.16 20.74
N PRO A 259 -14.86 14.09 20.87
CA PRO A 259 -13.98 15.15 20.37
C PRO A 259 -13.87 15.17 18.83
N ASP A 260 -14.00 14.01 18.19
CA ASP A 260 -13.92 13.84 16.75
C ASP A 260 -14.62 12.54 16.28
N LEU A 261 -14.70 12.36 14.96
CA LEU A 261 -15.34 11.18 14.38
C LEU A 261 -14.60 9.88 14.70
N ALA A 262 -13.27 9.91 14.79
CA ALA A 262 -12.47 8.71 15.08
C ALA A 262 -12.74 8.18 16.49
N ALA A 263 -12.92 9.08 17.47
CA ALA A 263 -13.31 8.70 18.82
C ALA A 263 -14.73 8.09 18.86
N TRP A 264 -15.66 8.63 18.06
CA TRP A 264 -17.01 8.05 17.93
C TRP A 264 -16.97 6.66 17.27
N GLU A 265 -16.19 6.49 16.18
CA GLU A 265 -15.98 5.20 15.50
C GLU A 265 -15.44 4.16 16.49
N SER A 266 -14.38 4.49 17.23
CA SER A 266 -13.78 3.59 18.22
C SER A 266 -14.75 3.21 19.33
N ALA A 267 -15.51 4.17 19.86
CA ALA A 267 -16.50 3.90 20.91
C ALA A 267 -17.65 3.01 20.41
N HIS A 268 -18.08 3.19 19.15
CA HIS A 268 -19.08 2.32 18.55
C HIS A 268 -18.55 0.91 18.27
N GLU A 269 -17.29 0.76 17.88
CA GLU A 269 -16.65 -0.55 17.69
C GLU A 269 -16.55 -1.33 19.02
N GLU A 270 -16.27 -0.62 20.13
CA GLU A 270 -16.20 -1.20 21.47
C GLU A 270 -17.59 -1.58 22.04
N ASP A 271 -18.60 -0.74 21.83
CA ASP A 271 -19.97 -0.97 22.29
C ASP A 271 -21.02 -0.56 21.24
N PRO A 272 -21.28 -1.42 20.23
CA PRO A 272 -22.23 -1.11 19.17
C PRO A 272 -23.69 -1.09 19.61
N VAL A 273 -24.00 -1.53 20.83
CA VAL A 273 -25.37 -1.53 21.39
C VAL A 273 -25.70 -0.21 22.05
N SER A 274 -24.77 0.35 22.83
CA SER A 274 -25.01 1.58 23.61
C SER A 274 -24.61 2.84 22.85
N VAL A 275 -23.66 2.75 21.93
CA VAL A 275 -23.18 3.87 21.12
C VAL A 275 -23.78 3.79 19.72
N SER A 276 -24.49 4.84 19.31
CA SER A 276 -25.06 4.90 17.96
C SER A 276 -23.99 4.84 16.88
N ALA A 277 -24.33 4.30 15.70
CA ALA A 277 -23.43 4.23 14.56
C ALA A 277 -22.98 5.64 14.12
N PRO A 278 -21.66 5.86 13.92
CA PRO A 278 -21.15 7.11 13.41
C PRO A 278 -21.55 7.32 11.93
N PRO A 279 -21.62 8.56 11.44
CA PRO A 279 -21.85 8.80 10.03
C PRO A 279 -20.64 8.37 9.21
N PRO A 280 -20.84 7.92 7.94
CA PRO A 280 -19.75 7.48 7.07
C PRO A 280 -18.75 8.62 6.82
N ARG A 281 -17.45 8.29 6.72
CA ARG A 281 -16.44 9.26 6.25
C ARG A 281 -16.78 9.72 4.84
N LEU A 282 -16.49 10.97 4.54
CA LEU A 282 -16.81 11.58 3.24
C LEU A 282 -15.52 11.87 2.48
N ILE A 283 -15.35 11.24 1.32
CA ILE A 283 -14.26 11.51 0.40
C ILE A 283 -14.77 12.37 -0.73
N VAL A 284 -14.18 13.56 -0.89
CA VAL A 284 -14.39 14.43 -2.04
C VAL A 284 -13.20 14.26 -2.97
N ALA A 285 -13.40 13.63 -4.13
CA ALA A 285 -12.36 13.43 -5.13
C ALA A 285 -12.58 14.35 -6.33
N ILE A 286 -11.56 15.10 -6.72
CA ILE A 286 -11.61 16.06 -7.81
C ILE A 286 -10.56 15.69 -8.85
N ASP A 287 -10.97 15.34 -10.08
CA ASP A 287 -10.05 15.25 -11.21
C ASP A 287 -9.94 16.62 -11.90
N GLU A 288 -8.70 17.14 -12.00
CA GLU A 288 -8.35 18.45 -12.54
C GLU A 288 -8.87 19.64 -11.71
N PHE A 289 -8.50 19.66 -10.42
CA PHE A 289 -8.88 20.75 -9.52
C PHE A 289 -8.43 22.15 -10.01
N ARG A 290 -7.42 22.23 -10.89
CA ARG A 290 -7.00 23.49 -11.50
C ARG A 290 -8.12 24.14 -12.29
N VAL A 291 -8.91 23.36 -13.02
CA VAL A 291 -10.04 23.88 -13.78
C VAL A 291 -11.09 24.45 -12.82
N LEU A 292 -11.39 23.74 -11.72
CA LEU A 292 -12.27 24.23 -10.66
C LEU A 292 -11.75 25.54 -10.08
N ALA A 293 -10.47 25.61 -9.71
CA ALA A 293 -9.86 26.79 -9.11
C ALA A 293 -9.87 28.01 -10.04
N GLN A 294 -9.74 27.81 -11.35
CA GLN A 294 -9.77 28.87 -12.35
C GLN A 294 -11.20 29.33 -12.70
N ALA A 295 -12.12 28.37 -12.85
CA ALA A 295 -13.51 28.68 -13.22
C ALA A 295 -14.32 29.20 -12.02
N HIS A 296 -14.02 28.70 -10.82
CA HIS A 296 -14.79 28.97 -9.60
C HIS A 296 -13.86 29.18 -8.39
N PRO A 297 -13.08 30.29 -8.35
CA PRO A 297 -12.11 30.54 -7.28
C PRO A 297 -12.76 30.59 -5.89
N ASP A 298 -13.93 31.19 -5.77
CA ASP A 298 -14.69 31.29 -4.51
C ASP A 298 -15.10 29.88 -4.00
N SER A 299 -15.51 29.00 -4.92
CA SER A 299 -15.86 27.61 -4.61
C SER A 299 -14.65 26.82 -4.12
N MET A 300 -13.48 27.07 -4.72
CA MET A 300 -12.23 26.41 -4.30
C MET A 300 -11.79 26.87 -2.91
N GLU A 301 -11.92 28.16 -2.60
CA GLU A 301 -11.63 28.68 -1.25
C GLU A 301 -12.55 28.07 -0.19
N VAL A 302 -13.84 27.98 -0.48
CA VAL A 302 -14.83 27.33 0.40
C VAL A 302 -14.45 25.88 0.62
N LEU A 303 -14.11 25.13 -0.43
CA LEU A 303 -13.73 23.72 -0.33
C LEU A 303 -12.48 23.52 0.53
N LEU A 304 -11.44 24.35 0.35
CA LEU A 304 -10.22 24.28 1.16
C LEU A 304 -10.50 24.61 2.64
N ARG A 305 -11.39 25.55 2.91
CA ARG A 305 -11.80 25.85 4.28
C ARG A 305 -12.56 24.68 4.91
N LEU A 306 -13.51 24.08 4.16
CA LEU A 306 -14.25 22.90 4.62
C LEU A 306 -13.30 21.72 4.85
N ALA A 307 -12.30 21.53 4.00
CA ALA A 307 -11.28 20.50 4.19
C ALA A 307 -10.49 20.73 5.48
N ALA A 308 -10.00 21.94 5.71
CA ALA A 308 -9.23 22.26 6.93
C ALA A 308 -10.03 22.02 8.23
N GLN A 309 -11.33 22.30 8.23
CA GLN A 309 -12.24 22.04 9.35
C GLN A 309 -12.69 20.59 9.42
N GLY A 310 -12.77 19.92 8.26
CA GLY A 310 -13.37 18.61 8.10
C GLY A 310 -12.53 17.44 8.63
N ARG A 311 -11.26 17.66 9.01
CA ARG A 311 -10.39 16.58 9.51
C ARG A 311 -11.00 15.82 10.68
N SER A 312 -11.42 16.55 11.72
CA SER A 312 -12.08 15.97 12.90
C SER A 312 -13.48 15.44 12.61
N LEU A 313 -14.10 15.89 11.51
CA LEU A 313 -15.45 15.54 11.09
C LEU A 313 -15.48 14.42 10.02
N GLY A 314 -14.32 13.84 9.68
CA GLY A 314 -14.20 12.74 8.73
C GLY A 314 -14.41 13.16 7.27
N LEU A 315 -14.02 14.39 6.90
CA LEU A 315 -13.93 14.82 5.50
C LEU A 315 -12.51 14.63 4.98
N HIS A 316 -12.40 13.98 3.83
CA HIS A 316 -11.14 13.76 3.13
C HIS A 316 -11.23 14.33 1.72
N LEU A 317 -10.24 15.14 1.32
CA LEU A 317 -10.15 15.72 -0.02
C LEU A 317 -9.01 15.04 -0.78
N ILE A 318 -9.31 14.53 -1.97
CA ILE A 318 -8.32 14.05 -2.94
C ILE A 318 -8.38 14.96 -4.16
N ALA A 319 -7.39 15.86 -4.29
CA ALA A 319 -7.32 16.81 -5.39
C ALA A 319 -6.29 16.35 -6.43
N ALA A 320 -6.72 16.15 -7.68
CA ALA A 320 -5.83 15.73 -8.74
C ALA A 320 -5.64 16.82 -9.82
N THR A 321 -4.43 16.93 -10.40
CA THR A 321 -4.13 17.88 -11.47
C THR A 321 -3.08 17.35 -12.44
N GLN A 322 -3.17 17.76 -13.70
CA GLN A 322 -2.15 17.51 -14.72
C GLN A 322 -1.06 18.58 -14.78
N ARG A 323 -1.34 19.76 -14.25
CA ARG A 323 -0.43 20.93 -14.26
C ARG A 323 -0.41 21.57 -12.88
N PRO A 324 0.47 21.09 -11.99
CA PRO A 324 0.53 21.61 -10.62
C PRO A 324 1.07 23.05 -10.54
N SER A 325 1.94 23.44 -11.47
CA SER A 325 2.57 24.76 -11.44
C SER A 325 1.54 25.88 -11.49
N GLY A 326 1.57 26.74 -10.47
CA GLY A 326 0.67 27.87 -10.31
C GLY A 326 -0.77 27.51 -9.87
N ALA A 327 -1.12 26.24 -9.72
CA ALA A 327 -2.43 25.80 -9.26
C ALA A 327 -2.43 25.41 -7.77
N VAL A 328 -1.30 24.99 -7.24
CA VAL A 328 -1.16 24.56 -5.85
C VAL A 328 -0.68 25.72 -5.00
N SER A 329 -1.57 26.30 -4.21
CA SER A 329 -1.22 27.37 -3.27
C SER A 329 -0.41 26.84 -2.08
N ALA A 330 0.30 27.74 -1.38
CA ALA A 330 1.00 27.38 -0.16
C ALA A 330 0.05 26.80 0.91
N GLN A 331 -1.17 27.32 0.98
CA GLN A 331 -2.21 26.82 1.89
C GLN A 331 -2.67 25.42 1.53
N MET A 332 -2.83 25.10 0.23
CA MET A 332 -3.11 23.72 -0.20
C MET A 332 -1.98 22.79 0.21
N ARG A 333 -0.73 23.17 -0.05
CA ARG A 333 0.44 22.34 0.34
C ARG A 333 0.51 22.07 1.84
N ALA A 334 0.11 23.06 2.65
CA ALA A 334 0.13 22.92 4.11
C ALA A 334 -0.96 21.97 4.65
N ASN A 335 -2.06 21.79 3.92
CA ASN A 335 -3.19 20.96 4.33
C ASN A 335 -3.26 19.59 3.64
N MET A 336 -2.38 19.34 2.64
CA MET A 336 -2.35 18.08 1.88
C MET A 336 -1.09 17.30 2.23
N ASP A 337 -1.20 16.43 3.24
CA ASP A 337 -0.07 15.67 3.77
C ASP A 337 0.33 14.53 2.82
N ILE A 338 -0.66 13.85 2.23
CA ILE A 338 -0.42 12.81 1.22
C ILE A 338 -0.14 13.47 -0.13
N ARG A 339 1.01 13.15 -0.72
CA ARG A 339 1.43 13.70 -2.01
C ARG A 339 1.90 12.58 -2.93
N LEU A 340 1.13 12.34 -3.98
CA LEU A 340 1.43 11.36 -5.01
C LEU A 340 1.76 12.07 -6.32
N CYS A 341 2.98 11.90 -6.81
CA CYS A 341 3.43 12.53 -8.05
C CYS A 341 3.86 11.47 -9.06
N LEU A 342 2.99 11.22 -10.03
CA LEU A 342 3.35 10.45 -11.21
C LEU A 342 4.24 11.30 -12.12
N ARG A 343 4.73 10.71 -13.22
CA ARG A 343 5.61 11.43 -14.14
C ARG A 343 5.07 12.82 -14.51
N CYS A 344 5.88 13.83 -14.30
CA CYS A 344 5.63 15.23 -14.67
C CYS A 344 6.44 15.65 -15.93
N VAL A 345 6.04 16.76 -16.54
CA VAL A 345 6.74 17.29 -17.72
C VAL A 345 8.01 18.00 -17.32
N SER A 346 7.97 18.73 -16.20
CA SER A 346 9.12 19.54 -15.72
C SER A 346 9.49 19.20 -14.27
N ALA A 347 10.75 19.46 -13.92
CA ALA A 347 11.21 19.35 -12.54
C ALA A 347 10.48 20.35 -11.61
N SER A 348 10.06 21.51 -12.12
CA SER A 348 9.28 22.49 -11.37
C SER A 348 7.92 21.93 -10.96
N ASP A 349 7.22 21.23 -11.89
CA ASP A 349 5.94 20.58 -11.58
C ASP A 349 6.08 19.53 -10.47
N SER A 350 7.17 18.76 -10.50
CA SER A 350 7.49 17.79 -9.48
C SER A 350 7.77 18.46 -8.13
N THR A 351 8.60 19.51 -8.12
CA THR A 351 8.97 20.24 -6.90
C THR A 351 7.77 20.90 -6.24
N ASP A 352 6.81 21.39 -7.01
CA ASP A 352 5.57 21.98 -6.50
C ASP A 352 4.72 20.97 -5.72
N ILE A 353 4.84 19.68 -6.00
CA ILE A 353 4.07 18.62 -5.36
C ILE A 353 4.86 17.95 -4.22
N ILE A 354 6.00 17.35 -4.55
CA ILE A 354 6.76 16.50 -3.62
C ILE A 354 8.00 17.16 -3.04
N GLY A 355 8.28 18.42 -3.39
CA GLY A 355 9.42 19.19 -2.89
C GLY A 355 10.74 18.88 -3.60
N ASP A 356 10.77 17.97 -4.58
CA ASP A 356 11.94 17.69 -5.41
C ASP A 356 11.58 17.41 -6.88
N GLY A 357 12.58 17.34 -7.77
CA GLY A 357 12.39 17.19 -9.21
C GLY A 357 12.28 15.75 -9.73
N ARG A 358 12.29 14.73 -8.87
CA ARG A 358 12.43 13.32 -9.26
C ARG A 358 11.32 12.80 -10.18
N ALA A 359 10.09 13.27 -9.99
CA ALA A 359 8.97 12.81 -10.82
C ALA A 359 9.10 13.20 -12.31
N ALA A 360 9.92 14.20 -12.66
CA ALA A 360 10.19 14.52 -14.05
C ALA A 360 11.11 13.49 -14.74
N SER A 361 11.92 12.76 -14.00
CA SER A 361 12.83 11.72 -14.49
C SER A 361 12.21 10.32 -14.51
N LEU A 362 10.97 10.14 -14.01
CA LEU A 362 10.29 8.84 -14.04
C LEU A 362 10.13 8.34 -15.50
N PRO A 363 10.24 7.02 -15.72
CA PRO A 363 10.06 6.42 -17.03
C PRO A 363 8.66 6.68 -17.58
N ARG A 364 8.50 6.61 -18.92
CA ARG A 364 7.20 6.79 -19.59
C ARG A 364 6.32 5.52 -19.47
N ILE A 365 6.21 5.01 -18.26
CA ILE A 365 5.36 3.85 -17.93
C ILE A 365 4.18 4.39 -17.11
N PRO A 366 2.93 4.26 -17.58
CA PRO A 366 1.77 4.71 -16.81
C PRO A 366 1.71 4.04 -15.44
N GLY A 367 1.38 4.83 -14.41
CA GLY A 367 1.30 4.35 -13.02
C GLY A 367 2.60 4.42 -12.24
N ARG A 368 3.70 4.90 -12.81
CA ARG A 368 4.93 5.19 -12.06
C ARG A 368 4.79 6.52 -11.30
N ALA A 369 5.06 6.47 -9.97
CA ALA A 369 4.94 7.60 -9.05
C ALA A 369 6.11 7.66 -8.07
#